data_37685e2bb522af62dc1d9184d0958d2b
#
_entry.id   37685e2bb522af62dc1d9184d0958d2b
#
_cell.length_a   1.000
_cell.length_b   1.000
_cell.length_c   1.000
_cell.angle_alpha   90.00
_cell.angle_beta   90.00
_cell.angle_gamma   90.00
#
_symmetry.space_group_name_H-M   'P 1'
#
loop_
_entity.id
_entity.type
_entity.pdbx_description
1 polymer ?
#
loop_
_entity_poly.entity_id
_entity_poly.type
_entity_poly.pdbx_seq_one_letter_code
_entity_poly.pdbx_strand_id
1 'polypeptide(L)'
;NRNKKSISIDLKTEAGKAIVRRLVAEADVLVENFRAGTMDGLGLSYESLAELNPRLVYAAVRGFGDPRTGTSPYAEWPAFDVVAQAMGGIMGITGPDRGQPLKVGPGVGDTVPAMLLTVGILAAVRHAERTGEGQFVDVAMYDAVLALCERMVHQHSYAGEVPGPEGNAHPLLCPFGMFA
;
A
#
# COMPACT_ATOMS: atom_id res chain seq x y z
N ASN A 1 9.03 -16.67 0.53
CA ASN A 1 10.23 -16.31 1.31
C ASN A 1 11.53 -16.53 0.53
N ARG A 2 11.49 -16.29 -0.76
CA ARG A 2 12.64 -16.43 -1.65
C ARG A 2 13.72 -15.37 -1.29
N ASN A 3 14.99 -15.78 -1.20
CA ASN A 3 16.14 -14.92 -0.88
C ASN A 3 16.06 -14.18 0.47
N LYS A 4 15.31 -14.72 1.44
CA LYS A 4 15.15 -14.11 2.76
C LYS A 4 15.74 -14.99 3.83
N LYS A 5 16.39 -14.37 4.80
CA LYS A 5 16.75 -14.97 6.09
C LYS A 5 15.64 -14.68 7.08
N SER A 6 15.42 -15.59 8.04
CA SER A 6 14.41 -15.41 9.08
C SER A 6 15.06 -15.25 10.44
N ILE A 7 14.46 -14.39 11.26
CA ILE A 7 14.81 -14.21 12.67
C ILE A 7 13.52 -14.09 13.47
N SER A 8 13.48 -14.64 14.67
CA SER A 8 12.38 -14.47 15.61
C SER A 8 12.81 -13.55 16.74
N ILE A 9 12.06 -12.46 16.95
CA ILE A 9 12.39 -11.43 17.94
C ILE A 9 11.10 -11.07 18.69
N ASP A 10 11.18 -11.03 20.02
CA ASP A 10 10.10 -10.48 20.83
C ASP A 10 10.23 -8.95 20.93
N LEU A 11 9.45 -8.24 20.15
CA LEU A 11 9.43 -6.78 20.11
C LEU A 11 8.84 -6.11 21.35
N LYS A 12 8.27 -6.86 22.26
CA LYS A 12 7.79 -6.34 23.55
C LYS A 12 8.90 -6.15 24.57
N THR A 13 10.05 -6.80 24.37
CA THR A 13 11.21 -6.72 25.27
C THR A 13 12.22 -5.68 24.79
N GLU A 14 12.90 -5.03 25.71
CA GLU A 14 13.98 -4.08 25.36
C GLU A 14 15.13 -4.77 24.64
N ALA A 15 15.43 -6.03 24.98
CA ALA A 15 16.45 -6.83 24.29
C ALA A 15 16.06 -7.07 22.82
N GLY A 16 14.80 -7.39 22.55
CA GLY A 16 14.29 -7.56 21.18
C GLY A 16 14.34 -6.26 20.38
N LYS A 17 13.91 -5.14 20.97
CA LYS A 17 14.00 -3.82 20.34
C LYS A 17 15.45 -3.42 20.05
N ALA A 18 16.38 -3.71 20.96
CA ALA A 18 17.80 -3.45 20.76
C ALA A 18 18.37 -4.23 19.56
N ILE A 19 17.92 -5.49 19.35
CA ILE A 19 18.30 -6.26 18.17
C ILE A 19 17.81 -5.60 16.90
N VAL A 20 16.52 -5.14 16.86
CA VAL A 20 15.98 -4.43 15.70
C VAL A 20 16.75 -3.15 15.41
N ARG A 21 17.04 -2.33 16.43
CA ARG A 21 17.84 -1.10 16.26
C ARG A 21 19.24 -1.40 15.67
N ARG A 22 19.90 -2.47 16.10
CA ARG A 22 21.18 -2.90 15.52
C ARG A 22 21.06 -3.30 14.06
N LEU A 23 20.01 -4.03 13.69
CA LEU A 23 19.75 -4.40 12.29
C LEU A 23 19.46 -3.16 11.44
N VAL A 24 18.66 -2.23 11.95
CA VAL A 24 18.31 -0.98 11.24
C VAL A 24 19.53 -0.06 11.06
N ALA A 25 20.48 -0.05 12.00
CA ALA A 25 21.70 0.75 11.87
C ALA A 25 22.53 0.40 10.62
N GLU A 26 22.37 -0.83 10.09
CA GLU A 26 23.09 -1.33 8.92
C GLU A 26 22.17 -1.56 7.69
N ALA A 27 20.85 -1.40 7.86
CA ALA A 27 19.88 -1.66 6.80
C ALA A 27 19.71 -0.45 5.88
N ASP A 28 19.54 -0.69 4.59
CA ASP A 28 19.13 0.34 3.64
C ASP A 28 17.63 0.62 3.73
N VAL A 29 16.84 -0.42 4.01
CA VAL A 29 15.37 -0.35 3.99
C VAL A 29 14.77 -1.12 5.17
N LEU A 30 13.79 -0.53 5.84
CA LEU A 30 12.87 -1.21 6.74
C LEU A 30 11.49 -1.22 6.10
N VAL A 31 10.84 -2.38 6.04
CA VAL A 31 9.47 -2.52 5.52
C VAL A 31 8.57 -3.07 6.61
N GLU A 32 7.41 -2.44 6.80
CA GLU A 32 6.39 -2.94 7.73
C GLU A 32 4.97 -2.75 7.19
N ASN A 33 4.02 -3.56 7.67
CA ASN A 33 2.60 -3.39 7.40
C ASN A 33 1.73 -3.61 8.65
N PHE A 34 2.21 -3.15 9.79
CA PHE A 34 1.42 -3.12 11.01
C PHE A 34 0.33 -2.04 10.95
N ARG A 35 -0.59 -2.08 11.90
CA ARG A 35 -1.54 -0.98 12.10
C ARG A 35 -0.79 0.31 12.44
N ALA A 36 -1.37 1.45 12.04
CA ALA A 36 -0.82 2.76 12.40
C ALA A 36 -0.55 2.88 13.92
N GLY A 37 0.56 3.50 14.27
CA GLY A 37 1.00 3.67 15.65
C GLY A 37 1.63 2.43 16.32
N THR A 38 1.58 1.26 15.72
CA THR A 38 2.18 0.04 16.34
C THR A 38 3.69 0.20 16.53
N MET A 39 4.40 0.61 15.51
CA MET A 39 5.86 0.81 15.59
C MET A 39 6.22 1.97 16.50
N ASP A 40 5.40 3.02 16.54
CA ASP A 40 5.54 4.15 17.46
C ASP A 40 5.40 3.68 18.93
N GLY A 41 4.37 2.88 19.22
CA GLY A 41 4.15 2.30 20.55
C GLY A 41 5.27 1.35 21.00
N LEU A 42 6.01 0.77 20.06
CA LEU A 42 7.19 -0.04 20.34
C LEU A 42 8.48 0.80 20.50
N GLY A 43 8.45 2.11 20.26
CA GLY A 43 9.64 2.96 20.24
C GLY A 43 10.57 2.67 19.04
N LEU A 44 9.97 2.23 17.93
CA LEU A 44 10.61 1.92 16.66
C LEU A 44 9.99 2.78 15.53
N SER A 45 9.59 4.01 15.85
CA SER A 45 9.03 4.95 14.88
C SER A 45 10.05 5.33 13.80
N TYR A 46 9.57 5.83 12.66
CA TYR A 46 10.46 6.36 11.62
C TYR A 46 11.44 7.39 12.18
N GLU A 47 10.94 8.34 12.96
CA GLU A 47 11.76 9.42 13.52
C GLU A 47 12.90 8.88 14.39
N SER A 48 12.59 7.95 15.30
CA SER A 48 13.59 7.36 16.20
C SER A 48 14.62 6.50 15.46
N LEU A 49 14.21 5.84 14.38
CA LEU A 49 15.11 5.00 13.58
C LEU A 49 15.91 5.81 12.55
N ALA A 50 15.38 6.93 12.06
CA ALA A 50 16.09 7.88 11.20
C ALA A 50 17.22 8.61 11.95
N GLU A 51 17.04 8.89 13.24
CA GLU A 51 18.12 9.41 14.10
C GLU A 51 19.30 8.41 14.20
N LEU A 52 18.97 7.11 14.25
CA LEU A 52 19.99 6.05 14.32
C LEU A 52 20.66 5.81 12.95
N ASN A 53 19.88 5.86 11.88
CA ASN A 53 20.36 5.66 10.51
C ASN A 53 19.71 6.71 9.59
N PRO A 54 20.37 7.87 9.38
CA PRO A 54 19.83 8.94 8.53
C PRO A 54 19.59 8.56 7.07
N ARG A 55 20.19 7.45 6.61
CA ARG A 55 20.00 6.92 5.24
C ARG A 55 18.85 5.94 5.12
N LEU A 56 18.22 5.59 6.23
CA LEU A 56 17.16 4.58 6.25
C LEU A 56 15.98 4.98 5.37
N VAL A 57 15.59 4.11 4.47
CA VAL A 57 14.28 4.16 3.80
C VAL A 57 13.31 3.37 4.66
N TYR A 58 12.36 4.06 5.30
CA TYR A 58 11.31 3.44 6.08
C TYR A 58 10.05 3.32 5.23
N ALA A 59 9.62 2.12 4.91
CA ALA A 59 8.54 1.85 3.98
C ALA A 59 7.35 1.18 4.69
N ALA A 60 6.17 1.75 4.58
CA ALA A 60 4.95 1.27 5.20
C ALA A 60 3.84 1.03 4.19
N VAL A 61 3.12 -0.10 4.34
CA VAL A 61 1.84 -0.34 3.65
C VAL A 61 0.75 -0.43 4.70
N ARG A 62 -0.26 0.43 4.59
CA ARG A 62 -1.43 0.42 5.46
C ARG A 62 -2.71 0.43 4.66
N GLY A 63 -3.83 0.09 5.29
CA GLY A 63 -5.12 0.09 4.62
C GLY A 63 -5.50 1.44 4.02
N PHE A 64 -5.28 2.51 4.79
CA PHE A 64 -5.76 3.86 4.48
C PHE A 64 -4.69 4.96 4.67
N GLY A 65 -3.42 4.59 4.54
CA GLY A 65 -2.27 5.50 4.64
C GLY A 65 -1.78 5.73 6.07
N ASP A 66 -0.67 6.44 6.17
CA ASP A 66 -0.07 6.84 7.44
C ASP A 66 -0.40 8.31 7.76
N PRO A 67 -0.72 8.64 9.02
CA PRO A 67 -0.98 10.03 9.42
C PRO A 67 0.16 11.02 9.13
N ARG A 68 1.40 10.54 8.93
CA ARG A 68 2.56 11.37 8.53
C ARG A 68 2.44 11.92 7.11
N THR A 69 1.75 11.20 6.23
CA THR A 69 1.65 11.55 4.81
C THR A 69 0.30 12.12 4.42
N GLY A 70 -0.70 11.94 5.27
CA GLY A 70 -2.04 12.47 5.02
C GLY A 70 -3.04 12.08 6.11
N THR A 71 -4.23 12.64 6.04
CA THR A 71 -5.32 12.33 6.96
C THR A 71 -6.38 11.47 6.29
N SER A 72 -6.77 10.39 6.93
CA SER A 72 -7.88 9.54 6.51
C SER A 72 -8.84 9.32 7.67
N PRO A 73 -10.16 9.41 7.46
CA PRO A 73 -11.14 9.07 8.49
C PRO A 73 -11.12 7.59 8.86
N TYR A 74 -10.42 6.75 8.07
CA TYR A 74 -10.32 5.31 8.24
C TYR A 74 -8.94 4.85 8.68
N ALA A 75 -8.02 5.76 9.06
CA ALA A 75 -6.63 5.44 9.38
C ALA A 75 -6.48 4.31 10.42
N GLU A 76 -7.39 4.28 11.40
CA GLU A 76 -7.42 3.28 12.47
C GLU A 76 -8.12 1.95 12.09
N TRP A 77 -8.75 1.90 10.90
CA TRP A 77 -9.48 0.70 10.50
C TRP A 77 -8.55 -0.39 10.01
N PRO A 78 -8.86 -1.67 10.35
CA PRO A 78 -8.15 -2.79 9.77
C PRO A 78 -8.49 -2.92 8.28
N ALA A 79 -7.51 -3.24 7.47
CA ALA A 79 -7.72 -3.55 6.07
C ALA A 79 -7.04 -4.87 5.70
N PHE A 80 -7.72 -5.61 4.84
CA PHE A 80 -7.23 -6.78 4.13
C PHE A 80 -7.52 -6.58 2.65
N ASP A 81 -6.98 -7.44 1.80
CA ASP A 81 -7.20 -7.41 0.36
C ASP A 81 -8.66 -7.09 -0.05
N VAL A 82 -9.63 -7.84 0.51
CA VAL A 82 -11.05 -7.67 0.17
C VAL A 82 -11.60 -6.30 0.60
N VAL A 83 -11.11 -5.75 1.71
CA VAL A 83 -11.52 -4.40 2.18
C VAL A 83 -11.01 -3.34 1.22
N ALA A 84 -9.74 -3.44 0.81
CA ALA A 84 -9.17 -2.53 -0.17
C ALA A 84 -9.88 -2.63 -1.52
N GLN A 85 -10.22 -3.85 -1.99
CA GLN A 85 -10.98 -4.06 -3.22
C GLN A 85 -12.37 -3.45 -3.15
N ALA A 86 -13.08 -3.62 -2.04
CA ALA A 86 -14.44 -3.09 -1.86
C ALA A 86 -14.43 -1.56 -1.81
N MET A 87 -13.62 -0.99 -0.94
CA MET A 87 -13.58 0.46 -0.71
C MET A 87 -12.89 1.22 -1.84
N GLY A 88 -11.88 0.63 -2.47
CA GLY A 88 -11.19 1.20 -3.65
C GLY A 88 -12.02 1.14 -4.94
N GLY A 89 -13.20 0.49 -4.90
CA GLY A 89 -14.20 0.55 -5.98
C GLY A 89 -14.13 -0.56 -7.02
N ILE A 90 -13.06 -1.35 -7.08
CA ILE A 90 -12.87 -2.37 -8.11
C ILE A 90 -13.96 -3.45 -8.09
N MET A 91 -14.50 -3.76 -6.90
CA MET A 91 -15.61 -4.72 -6.79
C MET A 91 -16.90 -4.20 -7.41
N GLY A 92 -17.15 -2.88 -7.33
CA GLY A 92 -18.34 -2.25 -7.90
C GLY A 92 -18.38 -2.24 -9.43
N ILE A 93 -17.23 -2.41 -10.06
CA ILE A 93 -17.08 -2.47 -11.53
C ILE A 93 -16.76 -3.87 -12.05
N THR A 94 -16.72 -4.86 -11.14
CA THR A 94 -16.45 -6.26 -11.46
C THR A 94 -17.67 -7.10 -11.13
N GLY A 95 -18.15 -7.85 -12.09
CA GLY A 95 -19.31 -8.72 -11.91
C GLY A 95 -20.25 -8.71 -13.12
N PRO A 96 -21.35 -9.47 -13.07
CA PRO A 96 -22.30 -9.53 -14.17
C PRO A 96 -23.22 -8.30 -14.26
N ASP A 97 -23.54 -7.70 -13.12
CA ASP A 97 -24.39 -6.52 -13.00
C ASP A 97 -24.12 -5.73 -11.69
N ARG A 98 -24.75 -4.55 -11.56
CA ARG A 98 -24.58 -3.67 -10.39
C ARG A 98 -25.05 -4.28 -9.06
N GLY A 99 -25.95 -5.24 -9.11
CA GLY A 99 -26.49 -5.90 -7.92
C GLY A 99 -25.62 -7.04 -7.40
N GLN A 100 -24.60 -7.43 -8.15
CA GLN A 100 -23.73 -8.56 -7.85
C GLN A 100 -22.24 -8.18 -7.95
N PRO A 101 -21.74 -7.30 -7.07
CA PRO A 101 -20.32 -6.94 -7.07
C PRO A 101 -19.47 -8.14 -6.71
N LEU A 102 -18.39 -8.36 -7.43
CA LEU A 102 -17.47 -9.48 -7.23
C LEU A 102 -16.05 -8.98 -6.96
N LYS A 103 -15.38 -9.65 -6.04
CA LYS A 103 -13.94 -9.41 -5.90
C LYS A 103 -13.19 -9.95 -7.10
N VAL A 104 -12.11 -9.29 -7.48
CA VAL A 104 -11.16 -9.81 -8.47
C VAL A 104 -10.48 -11.07 -7.92
N GLY A 105 -10.24 -12.06 -8.75
CA GLY A 105 -9.67 -13.35 -8.32
C GLY A 105 -8.34 -13.21 -7.56
N PRO A 106 -7.30 -12.57 -8.15
CA PRO A 106 -6.05 -12.28 -7.45
C PRO A 106 -6.25 -11.30 -6.29
N GLY A 107 -5.38 -11.37 -5.29
CA GLY A 107 -5.33 -10.41 -4.18
C GLY A 107 -4.72 -9.08 -4.60
N VAL A 108 -5.44 -8.32 -5.44
CA VAL A 108 -4.93 -7.05 -5.98
C VAL A 108 -4.82 -5.97 -4.93
N GLY A 109 -5.66 -6.04 -3.88
CA GLY A 109 -5.57 -5.13 -2.74
C GLY A 109 -4.31 -5.30 -1.90
N ASP A 110 -3.62 -6.44 -1.99
CA ASP A 110 -2.33 -6.68 -1.35
C ASP A 110 -1.17 -6.50 -2.34
N THR A 111 -1.30 -7.06 -3.55
CA THR A 111 -0.18 -7.14 -4.49
C THR A 111 0.12 -5.82 -5.18
N VAL A 112 -0.89 -5.03 -5.53
CA VAL A 112 -0.68 -3.73 -6.18
C VAL A 112 0.00 -2.72 -5.25
N PRO A 113 -0.46 -2.52 -3.99
CA PRO A 113 0.27 -1.65 -3.08
C PRO A 113 1.69 -2.14 -2.78
N ALA A 114 1.94 -3.45 -2.73
CA ALA A 114 3.29 -3.98 -2.57
C ALA A 114 4.21 -3.64 -3.76
N MET A 115 3.68 -3.69 -5.00
CA MET A 115 4.43 -3.27 -6.20
C MET A 115 4.69 -1.77 -6.20
N LEU A 116 3.70 -0.94 -5.87
CA LEU A 116 3.86 0.51 -5.78
C LEU A 116 4.86 0.89 -4.69
N LEU A 117 4.78 0.24 -3.51
CA LEU A 117 5.77 0.43 -2.45
C LEU A 117 7.18 0.07 -2.92
N THR A 118 7.33 -1.02 -3.69
CA THR A 118 8.63 -1.41 -4.24
C THR A 118 9.19 -0.33 -5.16
N VAL A 119 8.38 0.28 -6.01
CA VAL A 119 8.79 1.42 -6.85
C VAL A 119 9.21 2.61 -5.98
N GLY A 120 8.43 2.95 -4.96
CA GLY A 120 8.75 4.00 -4.01
C GLY A 120 10.06 3.75 -3.27
N ILE A 121 10.27 2.52 -2.78
CA ILE A 121 11.52 2.10 -2.13
C ILE A 121 12.71 2.28 -3.06
N LEU A 122 12.63 1.81 -4.32
CA LEU A 122 13.75 1.93 -5.27
C LEU A 122 14.10 3.40 -5.54
N ALA A 123 13.10 4.27 -5.68
CA ALA A 123 13.32 5.71 -5.84
C ALA A 123 13.98 6.32 -4.59
N ALA A 124 13.50 5.94 -3.39
CA ALA A 124 14.02 6.43 -2.12
C ALA A 124 15.45 5.94 -1.85
N VAL A 125 15.74 4.68 -2.13
CA VAL A 125 17.12 4.13 -2.03
C VAL A 125 18.05 4.88 -2.99
N ARG A 126 17.61 5.11 -4.23
CA ARG A 126 18.40 5.90 -5.19
C ARG A 126 18.66 7.32 -4.71
N HIS A 127 17.70 7.94 -4.04
CA HIS A 127 17.90 9.24 -3.40
C HIS A 127 18.94 9.14 -2.27
N ALA A 128 18.75 8.19 -1.35
CA ALA A 128 19.67 7.99 -0.20
C ALA A 128 21.11 7.67 -0.62
N GLU A 129 21.31 6.92 -1.70
CA GLU A 129 22.65 6.67 -2.27
C GLU A 129 23.35 7.95 -2.73
N ARG A 130 22.61 8.92 -3.25
CA ARG A 130 23.16 10.17 -3.81
C ARG A 130 23.33 11.29 -2.80
N THR A 131 22.47 11.34 -1.80
CA THR A 131 22.39 12.45 -0.85
C THR A 131 22.87 12.08 0.55
N GLY A 132 22.83 10.79 0.91
CA GLY A 132 23.02 10.33 2.28
C GLY A 132 21.77 10.44 3.14
N GLU A 133 20.62 10.84 2.56
CA GLU A 133 19.36 11.09 3.27
C GLU A 133 18.31 10.05 2.87
N GLY A 134 17.82 9.29 3.85
CA GLY A 134 16.68 8.38 3.72
C GLY A 134 15.35 9.13 3.80
N GLN A 135 14.24 8.39 3.69
CA GLN A 135 12.91 8.99 3.79
C GLN A 135 11.85 7.96 4.17
N PHE A 136 10.71 8.46 4.62
CA PHE A 136 9.51 7.67 4.83
C PHE A 136 8.76 7.48 3.51
N VAL A 137 8.36 6.25 3.21
CA VAL A 137 7.58 5.87 2.02
C VAL A 137 6.30 5.20 2.48
N ASP A 138 5.17 5.78 2.17
CA ASP A 138 3.85 5.24 2.52
C ASP A 138 3.04 4.88 1.28
N VAL A 139 2.32 3.75 1.35
CA VAL A 139 1.34 3.36 0.35
C VAL A 139 0.07 2.87 1.04
N ALA A 140 -1.05 3.52 0.75
CA ALA A 140 -2.36 3.06 1.17
C ALA A 140 -2.89 1.98 0.22
N MET A 141 -3.38 0.86 0.78
CA MET A 141 -4.00 -0.21 -0.01
C MET A 141 -5.22 0.30 -0.76
N TYR A 142 -6.01 1.17 -0.12
CA TYR A 142 -7.17 1.83 -0.71
C TYR A 142 -6.79 2.63 -1.95
N ASP A 143 -5.80 3.51 -1.85
CA ASP A 143 -5.36 4.38 -2.96
C ASP A 143 -4.77 3.57 -4.11
N ALA A 144 -4.05 2.50 -3.79
CA ALA A 144 -3.47 1.61 -4.78
C ALA A 144 -4.56 0.89 -5.62
N VAL A 145 -5.67 0.47 -4.98
CA VAL A 145 -6.81 -0.11 -5.71
C VAL A 145 -7.58 0.97 -6.46
N LEU A 146 -7.77 2.15 -5.87
CA LEU A 146 -8.42 3.28 -6.54
C LEU A 146 -7.65 3.69 -7.81
N ALA A 147 -6.32 3.65 -7.78
CA ALA A 147 -5.49 3.91 -8.96
C ALA A 147 -5.74 2.93 -10.12
N LEU A 148 -6.15 1.68 -9.84
CA LEU A 148 -6.60 0.75 -10.88
C LEU A 148 -7.96 1.13 -11.48
N CYS A 149 -8.73 1.97 -10.79
CA CYS A 149 -10.07 2.41 -11.18
C CYS A 149 -10.07 3.84 -11.76
N GLU A 150 -8.94 4.35 -12.25
CA GLU A 150 -8.75 5.75 -12.68
C GLU A 150 -9.78 6.20 -13.73
N ARG A 151 -10.11 5.32 -14.68
CA ARG A 151 -11.12 5.60 -15.70
C ARG A 151 -12.50 5.88 -15.09
N MET A 152 -12.87 5.12 -14.06
CA MET A 152 -14.15 5.28 -13.36
C MET A 152 -14.21 6.57 -12.56
N VAL A 153 -13.07 6.97 -11.99
CA VAL A 153 -12.93 8.27 -11.32
C VAL A 153 -13.13 9.41 -12.33
N HIS A 154 -12.54 9.30 -13.52
CA HIS A 154 -12.72 10.28 -14.59
C HIS A 154 -14.16 10.32 -15.11
N GLN A 155 -14.81 9.18 -15.35
CA GLN A 155 -16.22 9.14 -15.75
C GLN A 155 -17.11 9.88 -14.75
N HIS A 156 -16.93 9.61 -13.44
CA HIS A 156 -17.68 10.32 -12.41
C HIS A 156 -17.36 11.82 -12.39
N SER A 157 -16.10 12.20 -12.42
CA SER A 157 -15.67 13.60 -12.28
C SER A 157 -16.11 14.47 -13.46
N TYR A 158 -16.10 13.93 -14.68
CA TYR A 158 -16.41 14.71 -15.89
C TYR A 158 -17.84 14.56 -16.36
N ALA A 159 -18.44 13.37 -16.22
CA ALA A 159 -19.79 13.09 -16.70
C ALA A 159 -20.84 12.98 -15.60
N GLY A 160 -20.46 12.92 -14.33
CA GLY A 160 -21.38 12.66 -13.21
C GLY A 160 -21.92 11.23 -13.18
N GLU A 161 -21.39 10.34 -14.02
CA GLU A 161 -21.85 8.96 -14.12
C GLU A 161 -21.19 8.10 -13.04
N VAL A 162 -21.97 7.25 -12.39
CA VAL A 162 -21.45 6.21 -11.53
C VAL A 162 -21.25 4.95 -12.37
N PRO A 163 -19.99 4.56 -12.68
CA PRO A 163 -19.73 3.38 -13.49
C PRO A 163 -20.17 2.09 -12.79
N GLY A 164 -20.37 1.04 -13.55
CA GLY A 164 -20.72 -0.29 -13.07
C GLY A 164 -19.98 -1.36 -13.87
N PRO A 165 -20.30 -2.64 -13.63
CA PRO A 165 -19.75 -3.73 -14.43
C PRO A 165 -20.14 -3.59 -15.91
N GLU A 166 -19.16 -3.74 -16.78
CA GLU A 166 -19.31 -3.59 -18.24
C GLU A 166 -19.09 -4.92 -18.96
N GLY A 167 -18.89 -5.99 -18.20
CA GLY A 167 -18.58 -7.31 -18.74
C GLY A 167 -17.27 -7.29 -19.54
N ASN A 168 -17.31 -7.84 -20.75
CA ASN A 168 -16.16 -7.92 -21.64
C ASN A 168 -16.16 -6.83 -22.74
N ALA A 169 -17.05 -5.87 -22.67
CA ALA A 169 -17.09 -4.75 -23.61
C ALA A 169 -16.38 -3.52 -23.07
N HIS A 170 -15.85 -2.69 -23.95
CA HIS A 170 -15.34 -1.37 -23.58
C HIS A 170 -16.46 -0.33 -23.68
N PRO A 171 -16.68 0.51 -22.64
CA PRO A 171 -17.83 1.41 -22.63
C PRO A 171 -17.78 2.55 -23.65
N LEU A 172 -16.56 2.96 -24.03
CA LEU A 172 -16.36 4.15 -24.87
C LEU A 172 -15.84 3.83 -26.29
N LEU A 173 -15.47 2.59 -26.54
CA LEU A 173 -14.86 2.18 -27.82
C LEU A 173 -15.66 1.03 -28.43
N CYS A 174 -15.98 1.15 -29.73
CA CYS A 174 -16.69 0.13 -30.49
C CYS A 174 -16.09 0.00 -31.90
N PRO A 175 -15.79 -1.22 -32.37
CA PRO A 175 -15.89 -2.49 -31.66
C PRO A 175 -14.64 -2.74 -30.79
N PHE A 176 -14.83 -2.88 -29.49
CA PHE A 176 -13.75 -3.18 -28.54
C PHE A 176 -14.29 -4.06 -27.41
N GLY A 177 -13.92 -5.33 -27.42
CA GLY A 177 -14.43 -6.31 -26.48
C GLY A 177 -14.01 -7.72 -26.84
N MET A 178 -14.58 -8.69 -26.16
CA MET A 178 -14.44 -10.12 -26.53
C MET A 178 -15.63 -10.51 -27.40
N PHE A 179 -15.35 -11.05 -28.56
CA PHE A 179 -16.33 -11.54 -29.52
C PHE A 179 -16.19 -13.06 -29.68
N ALA A 180 -17.32 -13.76 -29.87
CA ALA A 180 -17.34 -15.19 -30.14
C ALA A 180 -17.01 -15.46 -31.61
#